data_d6b274a325c12f1003c9a5bb26e93f66
#
_entry.id   d6b274a325c12f1003c9a5bb26e93f66
#
_cell.length_a   1.000
_cell.length_b   1.000
_cell.length_c   1.000
_cell.angle_alpha   90.00
_cell.angle_beta   90.00
_cell.angle_gamma   90.00
#
_symmetry.space_group_name_H-M   'P 1'
#
loop_
_entity.id
_entity.type
_entity.pdbx_description
1 polymer ?
#
loop_
_entity_poly.entity_id
_entity_poly.type
_entity_poly.pdbx_seq_one_letter_code
_entity_poly.pdbx_strand_id
1 'polypeptide(L)'
;MAVGKNGLITALDIGSTKVCCFIARPDGSGGVRVIGIGHQIARGMRAGTVVDMDAAEEAVRGAVDAAERMAKERVDSVLLSFSGGRPASRLIDVETDIAGHEIGERDLKRALAQAHLLARRSTEGREILNAIPAGYSID
;
A
#
# COMPACT_ATOMS: atom_id res chain seq x y z
N MET A 1 -4.08 -7.38 -5.79
CA MET A 1 -4.83 -6.09 -5.74
C MET A 1 -5.71 -6.11 -4.51
N ALA A 2 -5.64 -5.09 -3.64
CA ALA A 2 -6.49 -5.05 -2.45
C ALA A 2 -7.92 -4.67 -2.86
N VAL A 3 -8.78 -5.67 -2.94
CA VAL A 3 -10.22 -5.51 -3.19
C VAL A 3 -10.90 -5.61 -1.82
N GLY A 4 -11.74 -4.64 -1.48
CA GLY A 4 -12.54 -4.67 -0.26
C GLY A 4 -13.52 -5.84 -0.22
N LYS A 5 -14.06 -6.14 0.97
CA LYS A 5 -15.01 -7.25 1.16
C LYS A 5 -16.28 -7.12 0.30
N ASN A 6 -16.63 -5.89 -0.07
CA ASN A 6 -17.75 -5.54 -0.95
C ASN A 6 -17.39 -5.55 -2.45
N GLY A 7 -16.20 -6.01 -2.83
CA GLY A 7 -15.73 -6.05 -4.22
C GLY A 7 -15.30 -4.70 -4.78
N LEU A 8 -15.15 -3.67 -3.94
CA LEU A 8 -14.72 -2.34 -4.35
C LEU A 8 -13.19 -2.20 -4.25
N ILE A 9 -12.65 -1.33 -5.09
CA ILE A 9 -11.26 -0.87 -5.03
C ILE A 9 -11.34 0.60 -4.61
N THR A 10 -10.73 0.92 -3.47
CA THR A 10 -10.64 2.30 -3.01
C THR A 10 -9.20 2.74 -2.99
N ALA A 11 -8.89 3.83 -3.67
CA ALA A 11 -7.57 4.47 -3.66
C ALA A 11 -7.64 5.79 -2.91
N LEU A 12 -6.75 5.97 -1.94
CA LEU A 12 -6.59 7.19 -1.14
C LEU A 12 -5.19 7.75 -1.37
N ASP A 13 -5.11 8.94 -1.94
CA ASP A 13 -3.85 9.66 -2.15
C ASP A 13 -3.78 10.85 -1.18
N ILE A 14 -2.77 10.83 -0.28
CA ILE A 14 -2.53 11.88 0.70
C ILE A 14 -1.30 12.68 0.27
N GLY A 15 -1.56 13.76 -0.46
CA GLY A 15 -0.53 14.68 -0.92
C GLY A 15 -0.33 15.89 0.00
N SER A 16 0.63 16.76 -0.35
CA SER A 16 0.90 18.00 0.41
C SER A 16 -0.09 19.12 0.13
N THR A 17 -0.82 19.08 -0.97
CA THR A 17 -1.76 20.11 -1.40
C THR A 17 -3.20 19.64 -1.38
N LYS A 18 -3.44 18.38 -1.65
CA LYS A 18 -4.77 17.77 -1.71
C LYS A 18 -4.74 16.33 -1.20
N VAL A 19 -5.87 15.89 -0.66
CA VAL A 19 -6.22 14.50 -0.40
C VAL A 19 -7.28 14.10 -1.40
N CYS A 20 -7.10 12.97 -2.08
CA CYS A 20 -8.04 12.43 -3.05
C CYS A 20 -8.45 11.01 -2.68
N CYS A 21 -9.74 10.71 -2.77
CA CYS A 21 -10.29 9.37 -2.62
C CYS A 21 -11.06 8.98 -3.88
N PHE A 22 -10.75 7.81 -4.43
CA PHE A 22 -11.45 7.24 -5.58
C PHE A 22 -12.03 5.88 -5.18
N ILE A 23 -13.31 5.69 -5.41
CA ILE A 23 -13.98 4.40 -5.25
C ILE A 23 -14.30 3.86 -6.64
N ALA A 24 -13.86 2.65 -6.93
CA ALA A 24 -14.04 2.02 -8.22
C ALA A 24 -14.57 0.59 -8.08
N ARG A 25 -15.21 0.10 -9.11
CA ARG A 25 -15.69 -1.27 -9.24
C ARG A 25 -15.03 -1.93 -10.46
N PRO A 26 -14.48 -3.16 -10.32
CA PRO A 26 -14.02 -3.92 -11.47
C PRO A 26 -15.15 -4.10 -12.49
N ASP A 27 -14.85 -3.96 -13.77
CA ASP A 27 -15.83 -4.05 -14.86
C ASP A 27 -15.93 -5.45 -15.51
N GLY A 28 -15.15 -6.42 -14.97
CA GLY A 28 -15.13 -7.81 -15.48
C GLY A 28 -14.27 -8.01 -16.74
N SER A 29 -13.79 -6.95 -17.38
CA SER A 29 -12.91 -7.00 -18.57
C SER A 29 -11.43 -6.76 -18.23
N GLY A 30 -11.09 -6.66 -16.95
CA GLY A 30 -9.75 -6.29 -16.46
C GLY A 30 -9.60 -4.78 -16.23
N GLY A 31 -10.62 -3.98 -16.54
CA GLY A 31 -10.70 -2.55 -16.24
C GLY A 31 -11.41 -2.26 -14.92
N VAL A 32 -11.49 -0.97 -14.59
CA VAL A 32 -12.20 -0.47 -13.41
C VAL A 32 -13.05 0.74 -13.80
N ARG A 33 -14.24 0.81 -13.21
CA ARG A 33 -15.14 1.97 -13.37
C ARG A 33 -15.17 2.75 -12.05
N VAL A 34 -14.74 4.01 -12.10
CA VAL A 34 -14.84 4.93 -10.96
C VAL A 34 -16.32 5.26 -10.71
N ILE A 35 -16.79 5.06 -9.49
CA ILE A 35 -18.17 5.29 -9.04
C ILE A 35 -18.28 6.38 -7.97
N GLY A 36 -17.17 6.73 -7.32
CA GLY A 36 -17.13 7.80 -6.32
C GLY A 36 -15.80 8.51 -6.33
N ILE A 37 -15.83 9.82 -6.17
CA ILE A 37 -14.66 10.69 -6.09
C ILE A 37 -14.89 11.67 -4.96
N GLY A 38 -13.88 11.82 -4.12
CA GLY A 38 -13.81 12.87 -3.10
C GLY A 38 -12.45 13.52 -3.09
N HIS A 39 -12.40 14.81 -2.81
CA HIS A 39 -11.14 15.53 -2.64
C HIS A 39 -11.30 16.63 -1.60
N GLN A 40 -10.19 16.92 -0.92
CA GLN A 40 -10.07 17.98 0.08
C GLN A 40 -8.71 18.66 -0.05
N ILE A 41 -8.62 19.90 0.43
CA ILE A 41 -7.32 20.57 0.62
C ILE A 41 -6.58 19.80 1.71
N ALA A 42 -5.33 19.46 1.47
CA ALA A 42 -4.49 18.76 2.44
C ALA A 42 -4.06 19.70 3.57
N ARG A 43 -4.94 19.91 4.54
CA ARG A 43 -4.59 20.57 5.79
C ARG A 43 -3.75 19.61 6.63
N GLY A 44 -2.85 20.15 7.46
CA GLY A 44 -1.98 19.33 8.32
C GLY A 44 -0.82 18.62 7.60
N MET A 45 -0.63 18.86 6.30
CA MET A 45 0.45 18.30 5.49
C MET A 45 1.43 19.37 5.02
N ARG A 46 2.75 19.10 5.07
CA ARG A 46 3.81 19.95 4.51
C ARG A 46 4.93 19.08 3.94
N ALA A 47 5.25 19.29 2.67
CA ALA A 47 6.33 18.56 1.97
C ALA A 47 6.29 17.04 2.20
N GLY A 48 5.11 16.44 2.09
CA GLY A 48 4.89 15.00 2.29
C GLY A 48 4.87 14.54 3.75
N THR A 49 5.01 15.43 4.72
CA THR A 49 5.05 15.10 6.15
C THR A 49 3.79 15.60 6.84
N VAL A 50 3.25 14.80 7.77
CA VAL A 50 2.17 15.22 8.65
C VAL A 50 2.76 16.18 9.70
N VAL A 51 2.25 17.41 9.75
CA VAL A 51 2.66 18.46 10.71
C VAL A 51 1.54 18.76 11.72
N ASP A 52 0.31 18.40 11.38
CA ASP A 52 -0.87 18.48 12.26
C ASP A 52 -1.76 17.28 11.96
N MET A 53 -1.85 16.36 12.94
CA MET A 53 -2.55 15.08 12.76
C MET A 53 -4.06 15.27 12.67
N ASP A 54 -4.62 16.15 13.50
CA ASP A 54 -6.07 16.36 13.56
C ASP A 54 -6.57 17.00 12.27
N ALA A 55 -5.85 18.01 11.76
CA ALA A 55 -6.17 18.64 10.48
C ALA A 55 -6.00 17.67 9.29
N ALA A 56 -5.00 16.79 9.33
CA ALA A 56 -4.81 15.76 8.29
C ALA A 56 -5.94 14.72 8.34
N GLU A 57 -6.33 14.27 9.52
CA GLU A 57 -7.45 13.34 9.71
C GLU A 57 -8.76 13.92 9.17
N GLU A 58 -9.06 15.19 9.50
CA GLU A 58 -10.27 15.87 9.01
C GLU A 58 -10.29 15.92 7.47
N ALA A 59 -9.16 16.26 6.83
CA ALA A 59 -9.04 16.30 5.38
C ALA A 59 -9.26 14.92 4.74
N VAL A 60 -8.66 13.88 5.31
CA VAL A 60 -8.85 12.48 4.86
C VAL A 60 -10.30 12.05 5.00
N ARG A 61 -10.90 12.27 6.18
CA ARG A 61 -12.30 11.93 6.45
C ARG A 61 -13.24 12.64 5.48
N GLY A 62 -13.03 13.93 5.25
CA GLY A 62 -13.84 14.71 4.31
C GLY A 62 -13.73 14.22 2.85
N ALA A 63 -12.56 13.77 2.42
CA ALA A 63 -12.37 13.20 1.08
C ALA A 63 -13.07 11.83 0.96
N VAL A 64 -12.93 10.96 1.95
CA VAL A 64 -13.59 9.64 1.96
C VAL A 64 -15.10 9.79 2.00
N ASP A 65 -15.65 10.63 2.89
CA ASP A 65 -17.09 10.87 3.01
C ASP A 65 -17.70 11.41 1.70
N ALA A 66 -16.99 12.26 0.98
CA ALA A 66 -17.45 12.77 -0.30
C ALA A 66 -17.50 11.65 -1.37
N ALA A 67 -16.47 10.80 -1.43
CA ALA A 67 -16.43 9.66 -2.34
C ALA A 67 -17.54 8.65 -2.02
N GLU A 68 -17.75 8.31 -0.74
CA GLU A 68 -18.80 7.40 -0.29
C GLU A 68 -20.21 7.90 -0.65
N ARG A 69 -20.48 9.17 -0.41
CA ARG A 69 -21.77 9.79 -0.78
C ARG A 69 -22.03 9.69 -2.28
N MET A 70 -21.02 9.94 -3.11
CA MET A 70 -21.14 9.84 -4.57
C MET A 70 -21.33 8.39 -5.02
N ALA A 71 -20.55 7.47 -4.47
CA ALA A 71 -20.62 6.04 -4.79
C ALA A 71 -21.87 5.37 -4.24
N LYS A 72 -22.50 5.91 -3.19
CA LYS A 72 -23.53 5.28 -2.34
C LYS A 72 -23.06 3.95 -1.73
N GLU A 73 -21.78 3.87 -1.42
CA GLU A 73 -21.09 2.69 -0.87
C GLU A 73 -20.23 3.11 0.30
N ARG A 74 -19.93 2.18 1.20
CA ARG A 74 -19.02 2.38 2.33
C ARG A 74 -17.64 1.78 2.03
N VAL A 75 -16.60 2.50 2.44
CA VAL A 75 -15.21 2.07 2.32
C VAL A 75 -14.84 1.22 3.54
N ASP A 76 -14.36 0.01 3.31
CA ASP A 76 -13.86 -0.90 4.35
C ASP A 76 -12.35 -1.11 4.31
N SER A 77 -11.72 -0.78 3.18
CA SER A 77 -10.26 -0.87 2.99
C SER A 77 -9.81 0.11 1.91
N VAL A 78 -8.57 0.57 1.99
CA VAL A 78 -7.98 1.50 1.03
C VAL A 78 -6.61 1.05 0.55
N LEU A 79 -6.31 1.35 -0.70
CA LEU A 79 -4.95 1.41 -1.23
C LEU A 79 -4.43 2.81 -0.97
N LEU A 80 -3.47 2.93 -0.07
CA LEU A 80 -2.93 4.22 0.34
C LEU A 80 -1.71 4.59 -0.51
N SER A 81 -1.74 5.79 -1.13
CA SER A 81 -0.58 6.48 -1.66
C SER A 81 -0.16 7.57 -0.67
N PHE A 82 1.05 7.48 -0.17
CA PHE A 82 1.57 8.40 0.83
C PHE A 82 3.08 8.62 0.63
N SER A 83 3.50 9.87 0.53
CA SER A 83 4.91 10.25 0.25
C SER A 83 5.70 10.64 1.49
N GLY A 84 5.13 10.48 2.68
CA GLY A 84 5.74 10.85 3.96
C GLY A 84 6.78 9.87 4.48
N GLY A 85 7.53 10.27 5.52
CA GLY A 85 8.42 9.38 6.26
C GLY A 85 9.76 9.07 5.59
N ARG A 86 10.10 9.72 4.46
CA ARG A 86 11.33 9.45 3.68
C ARG A 86 11.47 7.96 3.36
N PRO A 87 10.52 7.35 2.62
CA PRO A 87 10.61 5.95 2.26
C PRO A 87 11.90 5.69 1.47
N ALA A 88 12.52 4.55 1.73
CA ALA A 88 13.68 4.08 1.00
C ALA A 88 13.46 2.63 0.59
N SER A 89 13.95 2.25 -0.57
CA SER A 89 13.95 0.87 -1.04
C SER A 89 15.34 0.28 -0.90
N ARG A 90 15.40 -1.02 -0.63
CA ARG A 90 16.65 -1.79 -0.61
C ARG A 90 16.39 -3.17 -1.20
N LEU A 91 17.28 -3.61 -2.08
CA LEU A 91 17.29 -4.99 -2.55
C LEU A 91 18.06 -5.84 -1.55
N ILE A 92 17.55 -7.03 -1.25
CA ILE A 92 18.18 -8.00 -0.35
C ILE A 92 18.19 -9.34 -1.07
N ASP A 93 19.40 -9.87 -1.27
CA ASP A 93 19.61 -11.17 -1.87
C ASP A 93 19.81 -12.20 -0.76
N VAL A 94 19.20 -13.37 -0.92
CA VAL A 94 19.37 -14.53 -0.04
C VAL A 94 19.55 -15.79 -0.86
N GLU A 95 20.45 -16.62 -0.44
CA GLU A 95 20.69 -17.93 -1.02
C GLU A 95 20.12 -19.01 -0.09
N THR A 96 19.49 -20.02 -0.66
CA THR A 96 18.90 -21.13 0.07
C THR A 96 19.29 -22.44 -0.63
N ASP A 97 20.01 -23.30 0.05
CA ASP A 97 20.34 -24.62 -0.44
C ASP A 97 19.09 -25.51 -0.53
N ILE A 98 18.87 -26.07 -1.71
CA ILE A 98 17.72 -26.93 -2.04
C ILE A 98 18.05 -28.42 -1.83
N ALA A 99 19.33 -28.79 -1.61
CA ALA A 99 19.78 -30.16 -1.39
C ALA A 99 19.30 -31.16 -2.49
N GLY A 100 19.09 -30.68 -3.72
CA GLY A 100 18.78 -31.50 -4.88
C GLY A 100 17.33 -32.01 -5.00
N HIS A 101 16.42 -31.57 -4.15
CA HIS A 101 14.99 -31.89 -4.32
C HIS A 101 14.28 -30.84 -5.21
N GLU A 102 13.09 -31.18 -5.68
CA GLU A 102 12.25 -30.27 -6.47
C GLU A 102 11.84 -29.05 -5.64
N ILE A 103 11.97 -27.85 -6.20
CA ILE A 103 11.66 -26.57 -5.53
C ILE A 103 10.16 -26.47 -5.29
N GLY A 104 9.77 -26.28 -4.04
CA GLY A 104 8.39 -26.17 -3.62
C GLY A 104 8.10 -24.91 -2.80
N GLU A 105 6.83 -24.74 -2.42
CA GLU A 105 6.39 -23.60 -1.61
C GLU A 105 7.15 -23.46 -0.27
N ARG A 106 7.65 -24.57 0.30
CA ARG A 106 8.41 -24.55 1.56
C ARG A 106 9.74 -23.82 1.39
N ASP A 107 10.39 -24.01 0.25
CA ASP A 107 11.68 -23.38 -0.05
C ASP A 107 11.50 -21.89 -0.27
N LEU A 108 10.45 -21.48 -0.98
CA LEU A 108 10.08 -20.07 -1.15
C LEU A 108 9.79 -19.42 0.19
N LYS A 109 9.00 -20.06 1.05
CA LYS A 109 8.72 -19.55 2.40
C LYS A 109 9.96 -19.43 3.26
N ARG A 110 10.90 -20.36 3.16
CA ARG A 110 12.18 -20.35 3.86
C ARG A 110 13.05 -19.19 3.39
N ALA A 111 13.18 -19.01 2.07
CA ALA A 111 13.93 -17.91 1.50
C ALA A 111 13.36 -16.54 1.90
N LEU A 112 12.03 -16.37 1.81
CA LEU A 112 11.35 -15.14 2.24
C LEU A 112 11.51 -14.85 3.74
N ALA A 113 11.46 -15.87 4.59
CA ALA A 113 11.68 -15.72 6.02
C ALA A 113 13.11 -15.27 6.33
N GLN A 114 14.09 -15.80 5.60
CA GLN A 114 15.50 -15.42 5.69
C GLN A 114 15.71 -13.97 5.22
N ALA A 115 15.10 -13.59 4.10
CA ALA A 115 15.13 -12.22 3.61
C ALA A 115 14.55 -11.21 4.62
N HIS A 116 13.42 -11.55 5.24
CA HIS A 116 12.82 -10.74 6.29
C HIS A 116 13.72 -10.57 7.52
N LEU A 117 14.42 -11.62 7.94
CA LEU A 117 15.39 -11.54 9.06
C LEU A 117 16.55 -10.61 8.73
N LEU A 118 17.10 -10.71 7.52
CA LEU A 118 18.17 -9.82 7.06
C LEU A 118 17.69 -8.37 6.91
N ALA A 119 16.48 -8.18 6.38
CA ALA A 119 15.85 -6.88 6.28
C ALA A 119 15.76 -6.19 7.65
N ARG A 120 15.22 -6.88 8.66
CA ARG A 120 15.11 -6.34 10.01
C ARG A 120 16.45 -5.93 10.63
N ARG A 121 17.50 -6.72 10.41
CA ARG A 121 18.85 -6.39 10.90
C ARG A 121 19.47 -5.18 10.21
N SER A 122 19.13 -4.96 8.95
CA SER A 122 19.69 -3.88 8.13
C SER A 122 18.91 -2.56 8.22
N THR A 123 17.78 -2.55 8.93
CA THR A 123 16.85 -1.40 9.04
C THR A 123 16.81 -0.81 10.44
N GLU A 124 17.93 -0.78 11.17
CA GLU A 124 18.01 -0.17 12.50
C GLU A 124 17.36 1.23 12.52
N GLY A 125 16.40 1.44 13.42
CA GLY A 125 15.69 2.71 13.57
C GLY A 125 14.65 3.01 12.48
N ARG A 126 14.31 2.02 11.62
CA ARG A 126 13.28 2.14 10.56
C ARG A 126 12.30 0.99 10.63
N GLU A 127 11.10 1.23 10.18
CA GLU A 127 10.06 0.21 10.04
C GLU A 127 9.97 -0.28 8.59
N ILE A 128 9.81 -1.59 8.42
CA ILE A 128 9.60 -2.20 7.10
C ILE A 128 8.11 -2.05 6.77
N LEU A 129 7.81 -1.20 5.79
CA LEU A 129 6.45 -0.97 5.33
C LEU A 129 5.97 -2.09 4.42
N ASN A 130 6.87 -2.62 3.58
CA ASN A 130 6.54 -3.67 2.62
C ASN A 130 7.79 -4.47 2.24
N ALA A 131 7.61 -5.75 1.90
CA ALA A 131 8.64 -6.62 1.35
C ALA A 131 8.02 -7.42 0.20
N ILE A 132 8.54 -7.22 -1.01
CA ILE A 132 8.01 -7.81 -2.23
C ILE A 132 9.12 -8.62 -2.89
N PRO A 133 8.89 -9.90 -3.25
CA PRO A 133 9.83 -10.66 -4.05
C PRO A 133 10.08 -9.97 -5.40
N ALA A 134 11.33 -9.68 -5.73
CA ALA A 134 11.71 -9.04 -6.98
C ALA A 134 12.01 -10.07 -8.08
N GLY A 135 12.52 -11.25 -7.70
CA GLY A 135 12.82 -12.34 -8.62
C GLY A 135 13.45 -13.53 -7.89
N TYR A 136 13.63 -14.60 -8.63
CA TYR A 136 14.32 -15.83 -8.21
C TYR A 136 15.25 -16.28 -9.32
N SER A 137 16.41 -16.77 -8.96
CA SER A 137 17.32 -17.48 -9.85
C SER A 137 17.61 -18.88 -9.30
N ILE A 138 17.91 -19.82 -10.17
CA ILE A 138 18.27 -21.21 -9.85
C ILE A 138 19.59 -21.47 -10.57
N ASP A 139 20.60 -21.91 -9.84
CA ASP A 139 21.90 -22.33 -10.36
C ASP A 139 21.92 -23.83 -10.71
#